data_963cdeb6d26a8ae1eb53b58a74a3313b
#
_entry.id   963cdeb6d26a8ae1eb53b58a74a3313b
#
_cell.length_a   1.000
_cell.length_b   1.000
_cell.length_c   1.000
_cell.angle_alpha   90.00
_cell.angle_beta   90.00
_cell.angle_gamma   90.00
#
_symmetry.space_group_name_H-M   'P 1'
#
loop_
_entity.id
_entity.type
_entity.pdbx_description
1 polymer ?
#
loop_
_entity_poly.entity_id
_entity_poly.type
_entity_poly.pdbx_seq_one_letter_code
_entity_poly.pdbx_strand_id
1 'polypeptide(L)'
;MKKKIIALILAAVTAISLMGCGNTNTNTQEAAETQDQTAAEGSAEADTGAEETANGENTYQYTFVSPLVSHEYWIDVEEGIQAGAKEQGVDVAVLGDTKVDVDAMVKYIDTAIASKVDGIITMALSPAAIGPAIDRAVDAGIPVVLVDTDAPESKRAAYVGTSNYDAGYEAGKAMIDATGGKAKIGIIRGTIGQETDNDRIKGFEDAIKDEPDMEILTTEACNSDMLTGTQKAQDMLKAYPEMTAIFGSEGTGAVAAGKVLEEQGLSGTITVIGWDDTDECLDFIRTGVVKGTIVQKPDFMGRKAVELLTRINNGEELTETVIDSGVTFVTAENVDTYKDAQ
;
A
#
# COMPACT_ATOMS: atom_id res chain seq x y z
N MET A 1 28.23 -46.25 -24.25
CA MET A 1 28.56 -47.57 -23.62
C MET A 1 28.35 -47.45 -22.13
N LYS A 2 27.49 -48.34 -21.59
CA LYS A 2 27.42 -48.93 -20.23
C LYS A 2 27.19 -47.96 -19.07
N LYS A 3 25.97 -47.89 -18.51
CA LYS A 3 25.23 -48.82 -17.60
C LYS A 3 25.43 -48.40 -16.13
N LYS A 4 24.32 -47.91 -15.53
CA LYS A 4 23.50 -48.46 -14.40
C LYS A 4 24.31 -48.76 -13.11
N ILE A 5 23.79 -48.27 -11.97
CA ILE A 5 23.17 -49.15 -10.97
C ILE A 5 22.39 -48.31 -9.94
N ILE A 6 21.22 -48.81 -9.67
CA ILE A 6 20.18 -48.52 -8.68
C ILE A 6 20.62 -49.10 -7.32
N ALA A 7 20.26 -48.46 -6.22
CA ALA A 7 19.99 -49.16 -4.96
C ALA A 7 18.90 -48.46 -4.15
N LEU A 8 17.80 -49.14 -4.08
CA LEU A 8 16.65 -49.04 -3.21
C LEU A 8 17.00 -49.64 -1.84
N ILE A 9 16.64 -49.05 -0.71
CA ILE A 9 16.37 -49.77 0.53
C ILE A 9 15.14 -49.19 1.20
N LEU A 10 14.24 -50.10 1.50
CA LEU A 10 12.88 -50.02 2.02
C LEU A 10 12.86 -50.43 3.52
N ALA A 11 11.85 -49.95 4.23
CA ALA A 11 11.22 -50.51 5.45
C ALA A 11 11.99 -50.34 6.77
N ALA A 12 11.35 -50.16 7.93
CA ALA A 12 10.07 -50.69 8.45
C ALA A 12 9.57 -49.86 9.65
N VAL A 13 8.33 -49.66 9.70
CA VAL A 13 7.26 -49.79 10.71
C VAL A 13 7.67 -50.41 12.05
N THR A 14 7.31 -49.78 13.18
CA THR A 14 6.68 -50.47 14.32
C THR A 14 5.84 -49.50 15.13
N ALA A 15 4.57 -49.84 15.22
CA ALA A 15 3.58 -49.32 16.17
C ALA A 15 3.70 -50.12 17.50
N ILE A 16 3.53 -49.44 18.62
CA ILE A 16 3.10 -50.12 19.86
C ILE A 16 2.07 -49.23 20.55
N SER A 17 0.89 -49.81 20.65
CA SER A 17 -0.25 -49.41 21.44
C SER A 17 -0.07 -49.91 22.89
N LEU A 18 -0.71 -49.29 23.85
CA LEU A 18 -1.60 -49.89 24.88
C LEU A 18 -1.59 -49.12 26.21
N MET A 19 -2.77 -48.57 26.52
CA MET A 19 -3.62 -48.88 27.70
C MET A 19 -3.14 -48.47 29.10
N GLY A 20 -4.02 -47.77 29.77
CA GLY A 20 -4.10 -47.64 31.23
C GLY A 20 -5.31 -46.81 31.65
N CYS A 21 -6.39 -47.51 31.97
CA CYS A 21 -7.63 -47.04 32.59
C CYS A 21 -7.45 -46.63 34.05
N GLY A 22 -8.43 -45.82 34.58
CA GLY A 22 -8.69 -45.64 36.00
C GLY A 22 -9.40 -44.30 36.23
N ASN A 23 -10.60 -44.15 36.14
CA ASN A 23 -11.87 -44.26 36.87
C ASN A 23 -11.76 -43.93 38.37
N THR A 24 -12.52 -42.94 38.82
CA THR A 24 -13.59 -42.90 39.83
C THR A 24 -13.90 -41.47 40.25
N ASN A 25 -15.09 -41.02 39.94
CA ASN A 25 -16.25 -40.65 40.76
C ASN A 25 -15.98 -40.16 42.21
N THR A 26 -16.53 -39.00 42.57
CA THR A 26 -17.69 -38.89 43.46
C THR A 26 -18.21 -37.45 43.55
N ASN A 27 -19.44 -37.37 43.30
CA ASN A 27 -20.57 -36.57 43.69
C ASN A 27 -20.52 -36.08 45.17
N THR A 28 -20.98 -34.85 45.42
CA THR A 28 -22.02 -34.57 46.44
C THR A 28 -22.67 -33.20 46.17
N GLN A 29 -23.99 -33.26 46.13
CA GLN A 29 -24.98 -32.20 46.26
C GLN A 29 -25.07 -31.69 47.67
N GLU A 30 -25.59 -30.48 47.85
CA GLU A 30 -26.71 -30.00 48.69
C GLU A 30 -26.59 -28.50 48.81
N ALA A 31 -27.54 -27.78 48.41
CA ALA A 31 -28.91 -27.47 48.72
C ALA A 31 -29.03 -26.17 49.55
N ALA A 32 -29.73 -25.26 48.88
CA ALA A 32 -30.77 -24.34 49.27
C ALA A 32 -30.77 -23.76 50.72
N GLU A 33 -30.98 -22.45 50.81
CA GLU A 33 -32.16 -21.90 51.49
C GLU A 33 -32.41 -20.41 51.18
N THR A 34 -33.65 -20.13 51.00
CA THR A 34 -34.42 -18.92 50.74
C THR A 34 -34.63 -18.12 52.00
N GLN A 35 -34.77 -16.79 51.93
CA GLN A 35 -35.75 -15.91 52.61
C GLN A 35 -35.36 -14.46 52.36
N ASP A 36 -36.14 -13.66 51.67
CA ASP A 36 -37.48 -13.07 51.81
C ASP A 36 -37.49 -11.74 52.61
N GLN A 37 -38.07 -10.74 51.95
CA GLN A 37 -38.76 -9.53 52.42
C GLN A 37 -37.94 -8.43 53.14
N THR A 38 -38.01 -7.17 52.68
CA THR A 38 -39.19 -6.28 52.76
C THR A 38 -38.96 -4.97 52.02
N ALA A 39 -40.04 -4.40 51.51
CA ALA A 39 -40.20 -3.15 50.82
C ALA A 39 -39.96 -1.92 51.74
N ALA A 40 -39.50 -0.82 51.13
CA ALA A 40 -39.86 0.53 51.56
C ALA A 40 -39.85 1.47 50.34
N GLU A 41 -40.97 2.04 50.08
CA GLU A 41 -41.23 3.14 49.15
C GLU A 41 -40.46 4.40 49.57
N GLY A 42 -39.96 5.13 48.58
CA GLY A 42 -39.42 6.46 48.75
C GLY A 42 -39.35 7.18 47.42
N SER A 43 -40.40 7.86 47.05
CA SER A 43 -40.49 8.79 45.93
C SER A 43 -39.55 9.96 46.15
N ALA A 44 -38.72 10.25 45.14
CA ALA A 44 -38.16 11.58 44.91
C ALA A 44 -38.07 11.80 43.39
N GLU A 45 -38.93 12.62 42.89
CA GLU A 45 -38.83 13.27 41.59
C GLU A 45 -37.52 14.07 41.55
N ALA A 46 -36.67 13.78 40.58
CA ALA A 46 -35.63 14.67 40.14
C ALA A 46 -35.73 14.76 38.60
N ASP A 47 -36.35 15.86 38.21
CA ASP A 47 -36.27 16.46 36.90
C ASP A 47 -34.80 16.62 36.50
N THR A 48 -34.35 15.82 35.53
CA THR A 48 -33.18 16.13 34.73
C THR A 48 -33.59 16.04 33.27
N GLY A 49 -33.92 17.21 32.73
CA GLY A 49 -34.00 17.42 31.30
C GLY A 49 -32.66 17.00 30.66
N ALA A 50 -32.58 15.77 30.20
CA ALA A 50 -31.64 15.41 29.18
C ALA A 50 -32.24 15.92 27.86
N GLU A 51 -31.70 17.03 27.36
CA GLU A 51 -31.84 17.34 25.96
C GLU A 51 -31.29 16.17 25.17
N GLU A 52 -32.14 15.29 24.71
CA GLU A 52 -31.91 14.45 23.52
C GLU A 52 -31.66 15.41 22.36
N THR A 53 -30.40 15.69 22.07
CA THR A 53 -30.03 16.13 20.73
C THR A 53 -30.19 14.92 19.81
N ALA A 54 -31.43 14.67 19.41
CA ALA A 54 -31.76 13.83 18.29
C ALA A 54 -31.34 14.54 17.01
N ASN A 55 -30.08 14.51 16.65
CA ASN A 55 -29.61 14.56 15.28
C ASN A 55 -29.29 13.13 14.89
N GLY A 56 -30.32 12.37 14.54
CA GLY A 56 -30.21 11.13 13.80
C GLY A 56 -29.92 11.45 12.33
N GLU A 57 -28.81 12.09 12.02
CA GLU A 57 -28.25 12.05 10.69
C GLU A 57 -27.69 10.65 10.51
N ASN A 58 -28.24 9.91 9.52
CA ASN A 58 -27.71 8.61 9.12
C ASN A 58 -26.27 8.84 8.69
N THR A 59 -25.32 8.45 9.55
CA THR A 59 -23.90 8.50 9.24
C THR A 59 -23.62 7.46 8.17
N TYR A 60 -23.05 7.85 7.03
CA TYR A 60 -22.65 6.93 5.99
C TYR A 60 -21.63 5.91 6.51
N GLN A 61 -21.79 4.66 6.08
CA GLN A 61 -20.91 3.54 6.45
C GLN A 61 -20.10 3.10 5.23
N TYR A 62 -18.82 3.37 5.22
CA TYR A 62 -17.93 2.94 4.13
C TYR A 62 -17.08 1.75 4.53
N THR A 63 -16.52 1.07 3.55
CA THR A 63 -15.53 0.01 3.77
C THR A 63 -14.29 0.27 2.92
N PHE A 64 -13.13 0.28 3.56
CA PHE A 64 -11.84 0.21 2.88
C PHE A 64 -11.41 -1.25 2.78
N VAL A 65 -11.26 -1.76 1.56
CA VAL A 65 -10.67 -3.07 1.29
C VAL A 65 -9.20 -2.88 0.98
N SER A 66 -8.37 -3.07 2.00
CA SER A 66 -6.91 -2.92 1.91
C SER A 66 -6.26 -4.16 1.30
N PRO A 67 -5.28 -4.02 0.41
CA PRO A 67 -4.52 -5.17 -0.13
C PRO A 67 -3.57 -5.77 0.90
N LEU A 68 -3.14 -4.98 1.91
CA LEU A 68 -2.13 -5.42 2.89
C LEU A 68 -2.14 -4.51 4.12
N VAL A 69 -2.84 -4.90 5.18
CA VAL A 69 -3.07 -4.06 6.39
C VAL A 69 -1.82 -3.82 7.26
N SER A 70 -0.71 -4.50 6.98
CA SER A 70 0.53 -4.38 7.76
C SER A 70 1.66 -3.64 7.04
N HIS A 71 1.42 -3.10 5.85
CA HIS A 71 2.42 -2.40 5.06
C HIS A 71 2.32 -0.89 5.29
N GLU A 72 3.44 -0.22 5.55
CA GLU A 72 3.51 1.21 5.90
C GLU A 72 2.74 2.10 4.93
N TYR A 73 2.92 1.94 3.63
CA TYR A 73 2.17 2.69 2.60
C TYR A 73 0.65 2.57 2.76
N TRP A 74 0.14 1.36 3.04
CA TRP A 74 -1.30 1.12 3.21
C TRP A 74 -1.82 1.59 4.56
N ILE A 75 -0.95 1.66 5.59
CA ILE A 75 -1.24 2.32 6.86
C ILE A 75 -1.41 3.82 6.64
N ASP A 76 -0.54 4.47 5.87
CA ASP A 76 -0.66 5.89 5.54
C ASP A 76 -1.95 6.19 4.73
N VAL A 77 -2.35 5.30 3.79
CA VAL A 77 -3.66 5.41 3.10
C VAL A 77 -4.81 5.28 4.10
N GLU A 78 -4.75 4.31 5.02
CA GLU A 78 -5.77 4.11 6.06
C GLU A 78 -5.86 5.31 7.01
N GLU A 79 -4.74 5.87 7.45
CA GLU A 79 -4.70 7.08 8.27
C GLU A 79 -5.38 8.26 7.56
N GLY A 80 -5.11 8.45 6.27
CA GLY A 80 -5.81 9.41 5.43
C GLY A 80 -7.31 9.16 5.36
N ILE A 81 -7.73 7.91 5.18
CA ILE A 81 -9.14 7.51 5.19
C ILE A 81 -9.80 7.84 6.53
N GLN A 82 -9.18 7.49 7.66
CA GLN A 82 -9.74 7.76 8.99
C GLN A 82 -9.82 9.26 9.29
N ALA A 83 -8.83 10.02 8.83
CA ALA A 83 -8.86 11.48 8.95
C ALA A 83 -9.99 12.08 8.08
N GLY A 84 -10.14 11.66 6.82
CA GLY A 84 -11.23 12.07 5.96
C GLY A 84 -12.59 11.66 6.52
N ALA A 85 -12.72 10.47 7.12
CA ALA A 85 -13.93 10.01 7.78
C ALA A 85 -14.36 10.96 8.92
N LYS A 86 -13.41 11.35 9.75
CA LYS A 86 -13.64 12.32 10.82
C LYS A 86 -14.06 13.70 10.28
N GLU A 87 -13.44 14.16 9.19
CA GLU A 87 -13.75 15.45 8.56
C GLU A 87 -15.16 15.46 7.94
N GLN A 88 -15.57 14.35 7.34
CA GLN A 88 -16.87 14.21 6.68
C GLN A 88 -17.98 13.73 7.62
N GLY A 89 -17.67 13.33 8.86
CA GLY A 89 -18.63 12.81 9.82
C GLY A 89 -19.22 11.45 9.42
N VAL A 90 -18.38 10.57 8.86
CA VAL A 90 -18.75 9.22 8.38
C VAL A 90 -17.94 8.15 9.10
N ASP A 91 -18.38 6.88 9.03
CA ASP A 91 -17.64 5.77 9.58
C ASP A 91 -17.01 4.94 8.46
N VAL A 92 -15.76 4.49 8.64
CA VAL A 92 -15.06 3.61 7.69
C VAL A 92 -14.52 2.38 8.41
N ALA A 93 -14.98 1.19 8.00
CA ALA A 93 -14.43 -0.08 8.42
C ALA A 93 -13.30 -0.50 7.47
N VAL A 94 -12.28 -1.19 8.01
CA VAL A 94 -11.15 -1.71 7.24
C VAL A 94 -11.23 -3.23 7.16
N LEU A 95 -11.12 -3.78 5.95
CA LEU A 95 -11.02 -5.21 5.67
C LEU A 95 -9.75 -5.47 4.87
N GLY A 96 -8.99 -6.49 5.24
CA GLY A 96 -7.77 -6.87 4.53
C GLY A 96 -6.97 -7.92 5.28
N ASP A 97 -5.96 -8.46 4.64
CA ASP A 97 -5.07 -9.48 5.19
C ASP A 97 -3.65 -8.95 5.41
N THR A 98 -2.84 -9.71 6.16
CA THR A 98 -1.41 -9.44 6.37
C THR A 98 -0.53 -10.00 5.22
N LYS A 99 -1.15 -10.52 4.17
CA LYS A 99 -0.51 -10.99 2.94
C LYS A 99 -1.38 -10.61 1.76
N VAL A 100 -0.75 -10.25 0.67
CA VAL A 100 -1.43 -9.93 -0.59
C VAL A 100 -2.17 -11.18 -1.11
N ASP A 101 -3.49 -11.06 -1.25
CA ASP A 101 -4.37 -12.10 -1.79
C ASP A 101 -5.53 -11.45 -2.56
N VAL A 102 -5.46 -11.51 -3.89
CA VAL A 102 -6.46 -10.91 -4.78
C VAL A 102 -7.83 -11.58 -4.62
N ASP A 103 -7.86 -12.90 -4.39
CA ASP A 103 -9.13 -13.64 -4.20
C ASP A 103 -9.79 -13.27 -2.85
N ALA A 104 -8.98 -12.99 -1.83
CA ALA A 104 -9.48 -12.47 -0.55
C ALA A 104 -10.05 -11.05 -0.72
N MET A 105 -9.38 -10.16 -1.46
CA MET A 105 -9.88 -8.81 -1.74
C MET A 105 -11.25 -8.86 -2.43
N VAL A 106 -11.42 -9.73 -3.44
CA VAL A 106 -12.73 -9.94 -4.10
C VAL A 106 -13.81 -10.35 -3.08
N LYS A 107 -13.49 -11.28 -2.16
CA LYS A 107 -14.43 -11.72 -1.10
C LYS A 107 -14.76 -10.59 -0.11
N TYR A 108 -13.80 -9.72 0.21
CA TYR A 108 -14.05 -8.56 1.07
C TYR A 108 -14.95 -7.53 0.40
N ILE A 109 -14.79 -7.29 -0.92
CA ILE A 109 -15.73 -6.48 -1.70
C ILE A 109 -17.15 -7.11 -1.67
N ASP A 110 -17.26 -8.41 -1.90
CA ASP A 110 -18.55 -9.11 -1.84
C ASP A 110 -19.17 -9.07 -0.42
N THR A 111 -18.34 -9.07 0.63
CA THR A 111 -18.78 -8.90 2.02
C THR A 111 -19.33 -7.49 2.26
N ALA A 112 -18.67 -6.46 1.76
CA ALA A 112 -19.13 -5.07 1.85
C ALA A 112 -20.48 -4.91 1.10
N ILE A 113 -20.61 -5.50 -0.09
CA ILE A 113 -21.90 -5.53 -0.83
C ILE A 113 -23.02 -6.20 0.00
N ALA A 114 -22.74 -7.36 0.60
CA ALA A 114 -23.70 -8.06 1.43
C ALA A 114 -24.11 -7.28 2.68
N SER A 115 -23.20 -6.50 3.23
CA SER A 115 -23.42 -5.61 4.38
C SER A 115 -24.16 -4.33 4.00
N LYS A 116 -24.36 -4.05 2.69
CA LYS A 116 -25.06 -2.88 2.15
C LYS A 116 -24.45 -1.57 2.65
N VAL A 117 -23.12 -1.48 2.60
CA VAL A 117 -22.41 -0.26 2.93
C VAL A 117 -22.74 0.87 1.93
N ASP A 118 -22.54 2.12 2.32
CA ASP A 118 -22.84 3.28 1.47
C ASP A 118 -21.73 3.59 0.47
N GLY A 119 -20.55 2.95 0.59
CA GLY A 119 -19.45 3.13 -0.34
C GLY A 119 -18.27 2.20 -0.05
N ILE A 120 -17.47 1.93 -1.08
CA ILE A 120 -16.28 1.09 -0.98
C ILE A 120 -15.07 1.88 -1.48
N ILE A 121 -13.98 1.86 -0.71
CA ILE A 121 -12.65 2.30 -1.13
C ILE A 121 -11.80 1.06 -1.30
N THR A 122 -11.08 0.93 -2.40
CA THR A 122 -10.14 -0.17 -2.63
C THR A 122 -9.10 0.22 -3.69
N MET A 123 -8.21 -0.70 -4.04
CA MET A 123 -7.31 -0.57 -5.18
C MET A 123 -7.47 -1.76 -6.14
N ALA A 124 -7.09 -1.58 -7.39
CA ALA A 124 -7.21 -2.65 -8.38
C ALA A 124 -5.88 -3.37 -8.61
N LEU A 125 -5.39 -4.07 -7.59
CA LEU A 125 -4.12 -4.83 -7.66
C LEU A 125 -4.03 -5.75 -8.89
N SER A 126 -5.16 -6.29 -9.31
CA SER A 126 -5.34 -6.99 -10.58
C SER A 126 -6.65 -6.49 -11.19
N PRO A 127 -6.62 -5.53 -12.12
CA PRO A 127 -7.83 -4.97 -12.74
C PRO A 127 -8.74 -6.05 -13.34
N ALA A 128 -8.15 -7.08 -13.95
CA ALA A 128 -8.90 -8.20 -14.54
C ALA A 128 -9.66 -9.04 -13.50
N ALA A 129 -9.15 -9.17 -12.28
CA ALA A 129 -9.79 -9.96 -11.22
C ALA A 129 -10.72 -9.08 -10.35
N ILE A 130 -10.32 -7.87 -10.02
CA ILE A 130 -11.04 -6.98 -9.09
C ILE A 130 -12.13 -6.19 -9.83
N GLY A 131 -11.91 -5.79 -11.10
CA GLY A 131 -12.89 -5.04 -11.89
C GLY A 131 -14.31 -5.63 -11.88
N PRO A 132 -14.51 -6.93 -12.11
CA PRO A 132 -15.83 -7.54 -12.01
C PRO A 132 -16.49 -7.45 -10.62
N ALA A 133 -15.70 -7.40 -9.54
CA ALA A 133 -16.22 -7.19 -8.18
C ALA A 133 -16.66 -5.75 -7.95
N ILE A 134 -15.90 -4.79 -8.48
CA ILE A 134 -16.27 -3.37 -8.51
C ILE A 134 -17.60 -3.19 -9.24
N ASP A 135 -17.74 -3.80 -10.42
CA ASP A 135 -18.97 -3.72 -11.22
C ASP A 135 -20.18 -4.26 -10.45
N ARG A 136 -20.03 -5.37 -9.71
CA ARG A 136 -21.11 -5.91 -8.85
C ARG A 136 -21.51 -4.94 -7.74
N ALA A 137 -20.53 -4.26 -7.11
CA ALA A 137 -20.82 -3.25 -6.09
C ALA A 137 -21.62 -2.08 -6.67
N VAL A 138 -21.21 -1.56 -7.81
CA VAL A 138 -21.89 -0.44 -8.48
C VAL A 138 -23.27 -0.88 -8.98
N ASP A 139 -23.43 -2.10 -9.53
CA ASP A 139 -24.73 -2.65 -9.93
C ASP A 139 -25.68 -2.87 -8.74
N ALA A 140 -25.13 -3.05 -7.52
CA ALA A 140 -25.89 -3.09 -6.28
C ALA A 140 -26.22 -1.68 -5.71
N GLY A 141 -25.80 -0.61 -6.39
CA GLY A 141 -26.02 0.78 -5.98
C GLY A 141 -24.98 1.32 -5.00
N ILE A 142 -23.84 0.64 -4.83
CA ILE A 142 -22.77 1.03 -3.93
C ILE A 142 -21.63 1.67 -4.74
N PRO A 143 -21.36 2.98 -4.61
CA PRO A 143 -20.26 3.63 -5.31
C PRO A 143 -18.91 3.09 -4.84
N VAL A 144 -17.99 2.96 -5.81
CA VAL A 144 -16.61 2.52 -5.54
C VAL A 144 -15.63 3.60 -5.97
N VAL A 145 -14.75 4.00 -5.07
CA VAL A 145 -13.60 4.87 -5.35
C VAL A 145 -12.34 4.05 -5.23
N LEU A 146 -11.50 4.09 -6.27
CA LEU A 146 -10.19 3.44 -6.27
C LEU A 146 -9.11 4.42 -5.80
N VAL A 147 -8.13 3.88 -5.08
CA VAL A 147 -6.91 4.57 -4.68
C VAL A 147 -5.70 3.84 -5.25
N ASP A 148 -4.58 4.53 -5.46
CA ASP A 148 -3.28 3.99 -5.89
C ASP A 148 -3.27 3.34 -7.28
N THR A 149 -4.02 2.26 -7.49
CA THR A 149 -4.05 1.52 -8.76
C THR A 149 -5.45 1.46 -9.34
N ASP A 150 -5.57 1.91 -10.58
CA ASP A 150 -6.83 2.07 -11.30
C ASP A 150 -7.33 0.78 -11.98
N ALA A 151 -8.63 0.76 -12.28
CA ALA A 151 -9.30 -0.18 -13.18
C ALA A 151 -10.23 0.62 -14.12
N PRO A 152 -9.71 1.29 -15.14
CA PRO A 152 -10.48 2.23 -15.96
C PRO A 152 -11.62 1.58 -16.74
N GLU A 153 -11.54 0.28 -17.01
CA GLU A 153 -12.59 -0.50 -17.68
C GLU A 153 -13.74 -0.91 -16.73
N SER A 154 -13.59 -0.70 -15.40
CA SER A 154 -14.65 -0.99 -14.43
C SER A 154 -15.64 0.17 -14.30
N LYS A 155 -16.77 -0.09 -13.63
CA LYS A 155 -17.80 0.91 -13.32
C LYS A 155 -17.43 1.82 -12.14
N ARG A 156 -16.17 1.88 -11.71
CA ARG A 156 -15.77 2.74 -10.58
C ARG A 156 -16.27 4.16 -10.74
N ALA A 157 -16.65 4.78 -9.64
CA ALA A 157 -17.12 6.17 -9.65
C ALA A 157 -15.97 7.16 -9.81
N ALA A 158 -14.83 6.91 -9.16
CA ALA A 158 -13.63 7.73 -9.26
C ALA A 158 -12.36 6.94 -8.93
N TYR A 159 -11.23 7.52 -9.30
CA TYR A 159 -9.89 7.06 -8.97
C TYR A 159 -9.06 8.23 -8.42
N VAL A 160 -8.31 7.99 -7.38
CA VAL A 160 -7.34 8.94 -6.79
C VAL A 160 -5.99 8.23 -6.70
N GLY A 161 -5.00 8.71 -7.40
CA GLY A 161 -3.68 8.07 -7.39
C GLY A 161 -2.62 8.94 -8.01
N THR A 162 -1.41 8.41 -8.11
CA THR A 162 -0.29 9.10 -8.71
C THR A 162 -0.35 9.00 -10.24
N SER A 163 -0.22 10.12 -10.95
CA SER A 163 0.12 10.11 -12.37
C SER A 163 1.56 9.58 -12.52
N ASN A 164 1.69 8.27 -12.73
CA ASN A 164 2.99 7.60 -12.76
C ASN A 164 3.91 8.12 -13.86
N TYR A 165 3.35 8.49 -15.03
CA TYR A 165 4.10 9.11 -16.10
C TYR A 165 4.64 10.49 -15.69
N ASP A 166 3.79 11.37 -15.14
CA ASP A 166 4.20 12.72 -14.74
C ASP A 166 5.21 12.67 -13.59
N ALA A 167 5.01 11.77 -12.63
CA ALA A 167 5.95 11.54 -11.54
C ALA A 167 7.31 11.01 -12.01
N GLY A 168 7.31 10.11 -13.00
CA GLY A 168 8.53 9.68 -13.68
C GLY A 168 9.22 10.82 -14.43
N TYR A 169 8.44 11.69 -15.06
CA TYR A 169 8.96 12.90 -15.72
C TYR A 169 9.62 13.86 -14.70
N GLU A 170 9.01 14.05 -13.52
CA GLU A 170 9.63 14.83 -12.44
C GLU A 170 10.91 14.17 -11.91
N ALA A 171 10.99 12.84 -11.82
CA ALA A 171 12.23 12.12 -11.48
C ALA A 171 13.35 12.39 -12.51
N GLY A 172 12.99 12.40 -13.81
CA GLY A 172 13.91 12.73 -14.88
C GLY A 172 14.43 14.18 -14.78
N LYS A 173 13.56 15.15 -14.51
CA LYS A 173 13.94 16.54 -14.26
C LYS A 173 14.87 16.66 -13.06
N ALA A 174 14.55 15.96 -11.95
CA ALA A 174 15.40 15.93 -10.76
C ALA A 174 16.80 15.34 -11.10
N MET A 175 16.86 14.34 -11.97
CA MET A 175 18.13 13.78 -12.44
C MET A 175 18.93 14.80 -13.28
N ILE A 176 18.27 15.53 -14.19
CA ILE A 176 18.89 16.61 -14.99
C ILE A 176 19.49 17.66 -14.05
N ASP A 177 18.71 18.15 -13.10
CA ASP A 177 19.15 19.19 -12.15
C ASP A 177 20.33 18.71 -11.29
N ALA A 178 20.25 17.46 -10.78
CA ALA A 178 21.28 16.90 -9.92
C ALA A 178 22.61 16.63 -10.65
N THR A 179 22.57 16.38 -11.97
CA THR A 179 23.76 16.01 -12.78
C THR A 179 24.20 17.11 -13.73
N GLY A 180 23.45 18.22 -13.80
CA GLY A 180 23.70 19.30 -14.76
C GLY A 180 23.52 18.85 -16.21
N GLY A 181 22.59 17.92 -16.48
CA GLY A 181 22.27 17.39 -17.81
C GLY A 181 23.34 16.44 -18.36
N LYS A 182 24.18 15.83 -17.50
CA LYS A 182 25.26 14.91 -17.92
C LYS A 182 25.27 13.67 -17.06
N ALA A 183 24.79 12.55 -17.59
CA ALA A 183 24.75 11.31 -16.82
C ALA A 183 24.79 10.06 -17.72
N LYS A 184 25.47 9.04 -17.23
CA LYS A 184 25.40 7.66 -17.70
C LYS A 184 24.57 6.89 -16.69
N ILE A 185 23.34 6.54 -17.06
CA ILE A 185 22.28 6.18 -16.13
C ILE A 185 22.02 4.67 -16.17
N GLY A 186 21.95 4.04 -15.01
CA GLY A 186 21.34 2.73 -14.83
C GLY A 186 19.96 2.87 -14.23
N ILE A 187 19.00 2.04 -14.64
CA ILE A 187 17.68 1.98 -14.03
C ILE A 187 17.52 0.66 -13.29
N ILE A 188 17.12 0.71 -12.02
CA ILE A 188 16.67 -0.46 -11.26
C ILE A 188 15.18 -0.35 -11.10
N ARG A 189 14.46 -1.25 -11.79
CA ARG A 189 13.00 -1.27 -11.84
C ARG A 189 12.42 -2.41 -11.00
N GLY A 190 11.13 -2.33 -10.69
CA GLY A 190 10.37 -3.38 -10.04
C GLY A 190 10.19 -4.61 -10.92
N THR A 191 8.96 -4.94 -11.25
CA THR A 191 8.63 -6.13 -12.05
C THR A 191 8.43 -5.77 -13.53
N ILE A 192 9.00 -6.57 -14.42
CA ILE A 192 8.80 -6.39 -15.87
C ILE A 192 7.32 -6.58 -16.20
N GLY A 193 6.75 -5.62 -16.94
CA GLY A 193 5.34 -5.66 -17.36
C GLY A 193 4.36 -5.00 -16.40
N GLN A 194 4.80 -4.52 -15.25
CA GLN A 194 3.99 -3.69 -14.37
C GLN A 194 3.77 -2.31 -15.02
N GLU A 195 2.52 -1.93 -15.21
CA GLU A 195 2.13 -0.73 -15.96
C GLU A 195 2.61 0.55 -15.27
N THR A 196 2.37 0.67 -13.96
CA THR A 196 2.82 1.83 -13.15
C THR A 196 4.32 2.08 -13.29
N ASP A 197 5.13 1.03 -13.22
CA ASP A 197 6.58 1.11 -13.34
C ASP A 197 7.03 1.42 -14.80
N ASN A 198 6.31 0.89 -15.80
CA ASN A 198 6.54 1.26 -17.19
C ASN A 198 6.29 2.75 -17.44
N ASP A 199 5.21 3.30 -16.89
CA ASP A 199 4.86 4.72 -17.03
C ASP A 199 5.90 5.62 -16.34
N ARG A 200 6.37 5.26 -15.14
CA ARG A 200 7.46 5.97 -14.45
C ARG A 200 8.73 6.05 -15.30
N ILE A 201 9.16 4.90 -15.83
CA ILE A 201 10.34 4.82 -16.70
C ILE A 201 10.12 5.64 -17.99
N LYS A 202 8.93 5.52 -18.60
CA LYS A 202 8.60 6.28 -19.81
C LYS A 202 8.63 7.78 -19.58
N GLY A 203 8.06 8.26 -18.46
CA GLY A 203 8.13 9.67 -18.07
C GLY A 203 9.58 10.13 -17.87
N PHE A 204 10.39 9.32 -17.17
CA PHE A 204 11.81 9.60 -16.97
C PHE A 204 12.58 9.70 -18.28
N GLU A 205 12.38 8.74 -19.19
CA GLU A 205 12.99 8.74 -20.54
C GLU A 205 12.60 9.98 -21.33
N ASP A 206 11.31 10.36 -21.30
CA ASP A 206 10.83 11.53 -22.02
C ASP A 206 11.35 12.86 -21.43
N ALA A 207 11.63 12.92 -20.15
CA ALA A 207 12.22 14.09 -19.53
C ALA A 207 13.67 14.30 -19.98
N ILE A 208 14.47 13.24 -20.08
CA ILE A 208 15.90 13.34 -20.40
C ILE A 208 16.23 13.29 -21.90
N LYS A 209 15.26 13.01 -22.77
CA LYS A 209 15.48 12.73 -24.21
C LYS A 209 16.18 13.85 -24.98
N ASP A 210 15.98 15.10 -24.56
CA ASP A 210 16.53 16.28 -25.22
C ASP A 210 17.90 16.70 -24.62
N GLU A 211 18.41 15.95 -23.63
CA GLU A 211 19.71 16.16 -22.99
C GLU A 211 20.80 15.30 -23.68
N PRO A 212 21.65 15.90 -24.56
CA PRO A 212 22.54 15.12 -25.44
C PRO A 212 23.65 14.36 -24.68
N ASP A 213 23.97 14.78 -23.45
CA ASP A 213 25.00 14.16 -22.62
C ASP A 213 24.41 13.17 -21.58
N MET A 214 23.10 12.89 -21.64
CA MET A 214 22.42 11.89 -20.82
C MET A 214 22.12 10.62 -21.64
N GLU A 215 22.43 9.46 -21.07
CA GLU A 215 22.21 8.16 -21.72
C GLU A 215 21.83 7.10 -20.69
N ILE A 216 20.79 6.33 -21.00
CA ILE A 216 20.44 5.11 -20.22
C ILE A 216 21.28 3.96 -20.76
N LEU A 217 22.18 3.45 -19.92
CA LEU A 217 23.08 2.33 -20.26
C LEU A 217 22.39 0.98 -20.15
N THR A 218 21.54 0.82 -19.14
CA THR A 218 20.85 -0.43 -18.86
C THR A 218 19.63 -0.22 -17.95
N THR A 219 18.68 -1.15 -18.05
CA THR A 219 17.51 -1.25 -17.16
C THR A 219 17.41 -2.68 -16.64
N GLU A 220 17.49 -2.86 -15.33
CA GLU A 220 17.50 -4.16 -14.66
C GLU A 220 16.31 -4.30 -13.70
N ALA A 221 15.64 -5.45 -13.72
CA ALA A 221 14.52 -5.74 -12.83
C ALA A 221 14.98 -6.38 -11.52
N CYS A 222 14.51 -5.85 -10.39
CA CYS A 222 14.75 -6.41 -9.06
C CYS A 222 13.56 -7.21 -8.50
N ASN A 223 12.37 -7.14 -9.15
CA ASN A 223 11.13 -7.77 -8.70
C ASN A 223 10.73 -7.38 -7.27
N SER A 224 11.03 -6.14 -6.87
CA SER A 224 10.83 -5.60 -5.51
C SER A 224 11.49 -6.46 -4.41
N ASP A 225 12.57 -7.18 -4.77
CA ASP A 225 13.35 -8.01 -3.86
C ASP A 225 14.72 -7.34 -3.59
N MET A 226 14.99 -7.05 -2.32
CA MET A 226 16.18 -6.31 -1.90
C MET A 226 17.49 -7.03 -2.27
N LEU A 227 17.53 -8.35 -2.12
CA LEU A 227 18.73 -9.13 -2.46
C LEU A 227 19.00 -9.08 -3.96
N THR A 228 17.96 -9.26 -4.77
CA THR A 228 18.05 -9.14 -6.23
C THR A 228 18.45 -7.73 -6.64
N GLY A 229 17.85 -6.70 -6.04
CA GLY A 229 18.18 -5.29 -6.32
C GLY A 229 19.65 -4.97 -6.01
N THR A 230 20.16 -5.42 -4.86
CA THR A 230 21.56 -5.26 -4.47
C THR A 230 22.49 -5.97 -5.46
N GLN A 231 22.16 -7.19 -5.87
CA GLN A 231 22.95 -7.91 -6.88
C GLN A 231 22.94 -7.18 -8.23
N LYS A 232 21.78 -6.66 -8.67
CA LYS A 232 21.66 -5.90 -9.91
C LYS A 232 22.48 -4.61 -9.87
N ALA A 233 22.44 -3.86 -8.78
CA ALA A 233 23.26 -2.66 -8.59
C ALA A 233 24.76 -2.99 -8.70
N GLN A 234 25.24 -4.05 -8.04
CA GLN A 234 26.64 -4.50 -8.14
C GLN A 234 27.03 -4.89 -9.56
N ASP A 235 26.18 -5.67 -10.25
CA ASP A 235 26.44 -6.15 -11.61
C ASP A 235 26.47 -4.97 -12.61
N MET A 236 25.57 -4.00 -12.46
CA MET A 236 25.51 -2.79 -13.30
C MET A 236 26.78 -1.94 -13.15
N LEU A 237 27.21 -1.66 -11.91
CA LEU A 237 28.43 -0.88 -11.64
C LEU A 237 29.68 -1.56 -12.17
N LYS A 238 29.72 -2.88 -12.15
CA LYS A 238 30.82 -3.67 -12.69
C LYS A 238 30.80 -3.69 -14.22
N ALA A 239 29.63 -3.80 -14.84
CA ALA A 239 29.48 -3.87 -16.29
C ALA A 239 29.67 -2.53 -16.97
N TYR A 240 29.31 -1.44 -16.28
CA TYR A 240 29.36 -0.07 -16.79
C TYR A 240 30.16 0.84 -15.83
N PRO A 241 31.49 0.75 -15.83
CA PRO A 241 32.34 1.54 -14.93
C PRO A 241 32.25 3.05 -15.18
N GLU A 242 31.68 3.47 -16.32
CA GLU A 242 31.37 4.87 -16.65
C GLU A 242 30.04 5.37 -16.08
N MET A 243 29.25 4.52 -15.41
CA MET A 243 27.97 4.90 -14.82
C MET A 243 28.15 5.99 -13.78
N THR A 244 27.37 7.06 -13.89
CA THR A 244 27.41 8.21 -13.00
C THR A 244 26.10 8.48 -12.28
N ALA A 245 25.02 7.78 -12.66
CA ALA A 245 23.72 7.93 -12.04
C ALA A 245 22.92 6.63 -12.03
N ILE A 246 22.02 6.51 -11.05
CA ILE A 246 21.04 5.40 -10.95
C ILE A 246 19.67 5.99 -10.68
N PHE A 247 18.65 5.51 -11.40
CA PHE A 247 17.24 5.75 -11.11
C PHE A 247 16.62 4.46 -10.57
N GLY A 248 16.08 4.50 -9.35
CA GLY A 248 15.24 3.45 -8.79
C GLY A 248 13.78 3.81 -9.01
N SER A 249 13.07 3.08 -9.88
CA SER A 249 11.68 3.43 -10.26
C SER A 249 10.62 2.91 -9.29
N GLU A 250 11.04 2.22 -8.21
CA GLU A 250 10.20 1.77 -7.09
C GLU A 250 11.04 1.71 -5.79
N GLY A 251 10.38 1.48 -4.64
CA GLY A 251 10.97 1.65 -3.31
C GLY A 251 12.25 0.86 -3.04
N THR A 252 12.46 -0.29 -3.68
CA THR A 252 13.64 -1.13 -3.48
C THR A 252 14.87 -0.62 -4.23
N GLY A 253 14.67 0.00 -5.42
CA GLY A 253 15.76 0.28 -6.36
C GLY A 253 16.83 1.22 -5.81
N ALA A 254 16.42 2.37 -5.26
CA ALA A 254 17.35 3.35 -4.69
C ALA A 254 18.02 2.86 -3.42
N VAL A 255 17.30 2.12 -2.57
CA VAL A 255 17.84 1.53 -1.34
C VAL A 255 18.90 0.48 -1.68
N ALA A 256 18.63 -0.39 -2.65
CA ALA A 256 19.58 -1.40 -3.11
C ALA A 256 20.86 -0.75 -3.68
N ALA A 257 20.71 0.30 -4.50
CA ALA A 257 21.84 1.08 -5.00
C ALA A 257 22.62 1.72 -3.86
N GLY A 258 21.92 2.39 -2.93
CA GLY A 258 22.53 3.06 -1.77
C GLY A 258 23.39 2.12 -0.94
N LYS A 259 22.91 0.93 -0.61
CA LYS A 259 23.69 -0.11 0.10
C LYS A 259 25.00 -0.45 -0.60
N VAL A 260 24.92 -0.68 -1.91
CA VAL A 260 26.13 -1.03 -2.69
C VAL A 260 27.12 0.13 -2.76
N LEU A 261 26.62 1.36 -2.93
CA LEU A 261 27.49 2.54 -2.98
C LEU A 261 28.17 2.80 -1.62
N GLU A 262 27.47 2.60 -0.52
CA GLU A 262 28.05 2.72 0.82
C GLU A 262 29.10 1.64 1.08
N GLU A 263 28.77 0.37 0.81
CA GLU A 263 29.70 -0.76 0.97
C GLU A 263 30.98 -0.63 0.14
N GLN A 264 30.87 -0.03 -1.06
CA GLN A 264 32.02 0.16 -1.96
C GLN A 264 32.76 1.49 -1.75
N GLY A 265 32.29 2.34 -0.83
CA GLY A 265 32.87 3.66 -0.59
C GLY A 265 32.65 4.64 -1.75
N LEU A 266 31.57 4.46 -2.51
CA LEU A 266 31.18 5.26 -3.67
C LEU A 266 30.07 6.28 -3.34
N SER A 267 29.70 6.44 -2.07
CA SER A 267 28.69 7.41 -1.63
C SER A 267 29.00 8.81 -2.17
N GLY A 268 28.01 9.44 -2.79
CA GLY A 268 28.13 10.78 -3.38
C GLY A 268 28.92 10.85 -4.70
N THR A 269 29.49 9.74 -5.20
CA THR A 269 30.17 9.71 -6.52
C THR A 269 29.21 9.35 -7.66
N ILE A 270 28.12 8.66 -7.33
CA ILE A 270 27.03 8.30 -8.25
C ILE A 270 25.74 8.95 -7.75
N THR A 271 25.08 9.69 -8.62
CA THR A 271 23.80 10.34 -8.29
C THR A 271 22.69 9.30 -8.28
N VAL A 272 21.99 9.16 -7.16
CA VAL A 272 20.83 8.25 -7.07
C VAL A 272 19.56 9.06 -6.86
N ILE A 273 18.57 8.84 -7.73
CA ILE A 273 17.18 9.30 -7.53
C ILE A 273 16.32 8.07 -7.30
N GLY A 274 15.50 8.11 -6.25
CA GLY A 274 14.68 7.00 -5.81
C GLY A 274 13.19 7.20 -5.99
N TRP A 275 12.45 6.24 -5.43
CA TRP A 275 11.01 6.23 -5.33
C TRP A 275 10.62 5.78 -3.93
N ASP A 276 9.50 6.33 -3.41
CA ASP A 276 8.97 6.13 -2.06
C ASP A 276 9.90 6.60 -0.91
N ASP A 277 9.35 6.68 0.28
CA ASP A 277 9.95 7.26 1.48
C ASP A 277 10.24 6.23 2.57
N THR A 278 10.70 5.04 2.18
CA THR A 278 11.12 4.04 3.16
C THR A 278 12.18 4.63 4.10
N ASP A 279 12.14 4.27 5.37
CA ASP A 279 13.06 4.79 6.39
C ASP A 279 14.52 4.73 5.94
N GLU A 280 14.93 3.62 5.31
CA GLU A 280 16.28 3.42 4.83
C GLU A 280 16.62 4.36 3.66
N CYS A 281 15.66 4.65 2.76
CA CYS A 281 15.86 5.63 1.69
C CYS A 281 16.04 7.04 2.26
N LEU A 282 15.22 7.43 3.24
CA LEU A 282 15.34 8.73 3.92
C LEU A 282 16.67 8.87 4.67
N ASP A 283 17.16 7.80 5.30
CA ASP A 283 18.47 7.80 5.95
C ASP A 283 19.61 7.96 4.93
N PHE A 284 19.52 7.33 3.77
CA PHE A 284 20.48 7.55 2.68
C PHE A 284 20.41 8.97 2.10
N ILE A 285 19.25 9.61 2.12
CA ILE A 285 19.14 11.03 1.74
C ILE A 285 19.82 11.92 2.78
N ARG A 286 19.60 11.69 4.08
CA ARG A 286 20.24 12.44 5.17
C ARG A 286 21.76 12.32 5.14
N THR A 287 22.28 11.16 4.78
CA THR A 287 23.73 10.89 4.69
C THR A 287 24.34 11.27 3.33
N GLY A 288 23.52 11.65 2.35
CA GLY A 288 23.97 12.06 1.01
C GLY A 288 24.35 10.89 0.09
N VAL A 289 24.01 9.66 0.42
CA VAL A 289 24.16 8.48 -0.43
C VAL A 289 23.14 8.51 -1.57
N VAL A 290 21.89 8.83 -1.27
CA VAL A 290 20.82 9.08 -2.23
C VAL A 290 20.57 10.59 -2.33
N LYS A 291 20.45 11.12 -3.54
CA LYS A 291 20.27 12.54 -3.78
C LYS A 291 18.86 13.00 -3.43
N GLY A 292 17.87 12.16 -3.70
CA GLY A 292 16.48 12.41 -3.40
C GLY A 292 15.58 11.27 -3.90
N THR A 293 14.31 11.32 -3.52
CA THR A 293 13.30 10.33 -3.88
C THR A 293 11.97 10.99 -4.24
N ILE A 294 11.23 10.37 -5.14
CA ILE A 294 9.85 10.76 -5.47
C ILE A 294 8.92 10.07 -4.48
N VAL A 295 8.17 10.84 -3.72
CA VAL A 295 7.24 10.35 -2.71
C VAL A 295 5.80 10.60 -3.15
N GLN A 296 4.98 9.56 -3.12
CA GLN A 296 3.56 9.60 -3.36
C GLN A 296 2.82 10.20 -2.16
N LYS A 297 1.51 10.45 -2.30
CA LYS A 297 0.69 11.05 -1.23
C LYS A 297 -0.44 10.11 -0.79
N PRO A 298 -0.14 9.01 -0.11
CA PRO A 298 -1.14 8.02 0.31
C PRO A 298 -2.19 8.59 1.25
N ASP A 299 -1.82 9.48 2.19
CA ASP A 299 -2.77 10.16 3.08
C ASP A 299 -3.79 11.00 2.28
N PHE A 300 -3.32 11.80 1.30
CA PHE A 300 -4.20 12.55 0.42
C PHE A 300 -5.16 11.64 -0.37
N MET A 301 -4.65 10.50 -0.89
CA MET A 301 -5.49 9.54 -1.62
C MET A 301 -6.64 9.03 -0.75
N GLY A 302 -6.33 8.68 0.50
CA GLY A 302 -7.30 8.20 1.47
C GLY A 302 -8.36 9.24 1.81
N ARG A 303 -7.96 10.47 2.21
CA ARG A 303 -8.87 11.58 2.51
C ARG A 303 -9.77 11.89 1.33
N LYS A 304 -9.19 12.01 0.15
CA LYS A 304 -9.91 12.37 -1.08
C LYS A 304 -10.92 11.31 -1.48
N ALA A 305 -10.61 10.04 -1.29
CA ALA A 305 -11.55 8.94 -1.56
C ALA A 305 -12.80 9.03 -0.69
N VAL A 306 -12.64 9.33 0.60
CA VAL A 306 -13.78 9.54 1.53
C VAL A 306 -14.59 10.76 1.13
N GLU A 307 -13.95 11.89 0.82
CA GLU A 307 -14.62 13.10 0.33
C GLU A 307 -15.48 12.79 -0.90
N LEU A 308 -14.92 12.10 -1.89
CA LEU A 308 -15.61 11.75 -3.13
C LEU A 308 -16.83 10.84 -2.89
N LEU A 309 -16.70 9.81 -2.05
CA LEU A 309 -17.84 8.96 -1.68
C LEU A 309 -18.93 9.76 -1.00
N THR A 310 -18.57 10.67 -0.09
CA THR A 310 -19.54 11.52 0.62
C THR A 310 -20.26 12.46 -0.34
N ARG A 311 -19.57 13.07 -1.29
CA ARG A 311 -20.18 13.91 -2.33
C ARG A 311 -21.14 13.12 -3.21
N ILE A 312 -20.74 11.92 -3.64
CA ILE A 312 -21.60 11.03 -4.44
C ILE A 312 -22.89 10.69 -3.66
N ASN A 313 -22.77 10.30 -2.40
CA ASN A 313 -23.91 9.92 -1.57
C ASN A 313 -24.83 11.12 -1.24
N ASN A 314 -24.28 12.32 -1.22
CA ASN A 314 -25.06 13.56 -1.14
C ASN A 314 -25.74 13.97 -2.47
N GLY A 315 -25.57 13.16 -3.53
CA GLY A 315 -26.20 13.38 -4.83
C GLY A 315 -25.44 14.36 -5.73
N GLU A 316 -24.16 14.64 -5.44
CA GLU A 316 -23.35 15.48 -6.31
C GLU A 316 -22.84 14.67 -7.51
N GLU A 317 -22.87 15.29 -8.69
CA GLU A 317 -22.23 14.76 -9.88
C GLU A 317 -20.75 15.15 -9.87
N LEU A 318 -19.86 14.18 -9.96
CA LEU A 318 -18.42 14.45 -10.04
C LEU A 318 -18.06 14.96 -11.44
N THR A 319 -17.43 16.12 -11.52
CA THR A 319 -16.92 16.72 -12.77
C THR A 319 -15.57 16.14 -13.18
N GLU A 320 -14.83 15.59 -12.22
CA GLU A 320 -13.55 14.93 -12.39
C GLU A 320 -13.56 13.59 -11.66
N THR A 321 -13.24 12.52 -12.36
CA THR A 321 -13.30 11.15 -11.85
C THR A 321 -11.93 10.45 -11.83
N VAL A 322 -10.88 11.13 -12.30
CA VAL A 322 -9.48 10.72 -12.22
C VAL A 322 -8.71 11.87 -11.58
N ILE A 323 -8.24 11.67 -10.37
CA ILE A 323 -7.59 12.72 -9.58
C ILE A 323 -6.14 12.32 -9.34
N ASP A 324 -5.22 13.14 -9.86
CA ASP A 324 -3.80 13.00 -9.57
C ASP A 324 -3.51 13.49 -8.14
N SER A 325 -2.94 12.62 -7.31
CA SER A 325 -2.49 13.00 -5.97
C SER A 325 -1.24 13.89 -5.99
N GLY A 326 -0.57 13.97 -7.13
CA GLY A 326 0.75 14.56 -7.25
C GLY A 326 1.80 13.78 -6.48
N VAL A 327 3.02 14.31 -6.50
CA VAL A 327 4.17 13.75 -5.77
C VAL A 327 4.96 14.85 -5.08
N THR A 328 5.81 14.46 -4.13
CA THR A 328 6.80 15.35 -3.52
C THR A 328 8.19 14.84 -3.81
N PHE A 329 9.08 15.67 -4.32
CA PHE A 329 10.50 15.32 -4.41
C PHE A 329 11.18 15.62 -3.08
N VAL A 330 11.61 14.56 -2.39
CA VAL A 330 12.26 14.63 -1.09
C VAL A 330 13.77 14.59 -1.26
N THR A 331 14.45 15.55 -0.64
CA THR A 331 15.90 15.74 -0.67
C THR A 331 16.42 16.00 0.74
N ALA A 332 17.73 16.16 0.92
CA ALA A 332 18.31 16.55 2.20
C ALA A 332 17.78 17.90 2.75
N GLU A 333 17.20 18.75 1.90
CA GLU A 333 16.67 20.05 2.30
C GLU A 333 15.30 19.96 2.99
N ASN A 334 14.50 18.93 2.65
CA ASN A 334 13.13 18.81 3.15
C ASN A 334 12.80 17.42 3.77
N VAL A 335 13.78 16.51 3.87
CA VAL A 335 13.58 15.15 4.36
C VAL A 335 12.93 15.06 5.76
N ASP A 336 13.12 16.07 6.59
CA ASP A 336 12.55 16.09 7.94
C ASP A 336 11.22 16.86 8.04
N THR A 337 10.76 17.49 6.96
CA THR A 337 9.57 18.37 6.97
C THR A 337 8.61 18.15 5.80
N TYR A 338 8.92 17.27 4.85
CA TYR A 338 8.10 17.09 3.64
C TYR A 338 6.68 16.56 3.96
N LYS A 339 6.50 15.81 5.04
CA LYS A 339 5.17 15.33 5.49
C LYS A 339 4.29 16.46 6.03
N ASP A 340 4.87 17.57 6.51
CA ASP A 340 4.10 18.73 6.97
C ASP A 340 3.41 19.50 5.83
N ALA A 341 3.82 19.22 4.58
CA ALA A 341 3.35 19.90 3.37
C ALA A 341 2.44 18.99 2.47
N GLN A 342 2.09 17.82 2.97
CA GLN A 342 1.25 16.85 2.23
C GLN A 342 -0.24 17.05 2.43
#